data_9021b756ab53c8c5d15dc1cb71c0f503
#
_entry.id   9021b756ab53c8c5d15dc1cb71c0f503
#
_cell.length_a   1.000
_cell.length_b   1.000
_cell.length_c   1.000
_cell.angle_alpha   90.00
_cell.angle_beta   90.00
_cell.angle_gamma   90.00
#
_symmetry.space_group_name_H-M   'P 1'
#
loop_
_entity.id
_entity.type
_entity.pdbx_description
1 polymer ?
#
loop_
_entity_poly.entity_id
_entity_poly.type
_entity_poly.pdbx_seq_one_letter_code
_entity_poly.pdbx_strand_id
1 'polypeptide(L)'
;MKNLNYKKVKGYIEGYYGKLLTWKERIELLDALSKNKMNFYFYCPKEDINHRFKWKEQYSIEWLNNFSKFNRYASERKIKVIAGISPGLDFNFKSYIEGNKEELNLLIKK
;
A
#
# COMPACT_ATOMS: atom_id res chain seq x y z
N MET A 1 25.82 -5.19 -20.48
CA MET A 1 24.92 -4.71 -19.48
C MET A 1 25.11 -5.42 -18.18
N LYS A 2 25.01 -4.70 -17.12
CA LYS A 2 25.08 -5.28 -15.85
C LYS A 2 23.97 -6.31 -15.65
N ASN A 3 24.37 -7.37 -15.05
CA ASN A 3 23.45 -8.40 -14.67
C ASN A 3 22.40 -7.87 -13.72
N LEU A 4 21.21 -7.70 -14.19
CA LEU A 4 20.11 -7.26 -13.38
C LEU A 4 19.40 -8.48 -12.83
N ASN A 5 19.69 -8.81 -11.57
CA ASN A 5 19.04 -9.92 -10.91
C ASN A 5 17.62 -9.53 -10.56
N TYR A 6 16.76 -9.45 -11.56
CA TYR A 6 15.35 -9.24 -11.33
C TYR A 6 14.75 -10.50 -10.74
N LYS A 7 14.40 -10.43 -9.48
CA LYS A 7 13.55 -11.46 -8.90
C LYS A 7 12.18 -11.29 -9.51
N LYS A 8 11.58 -12.38 -9.93
CA LYS A 8 10.18 -12.33 -10.34
C LYS A 8 9.33 -11.81 -9.20
N VAL A 9 8.51 -10.82 -9.49
CA VAL A 9 7.54 -10.30 -8.55
C VAL A 9 6.33 -11.21 -8.57
N LYS A 10 6.06 -11.86 -7.45
CA LYS A 10 4.90 -12.71 -7.26
C LYS A 10 4.24 -12.31 -5.96
N GLY A 11 2.97 -11.99 -6.02
CA GLY A 11 2.34 -11.54 -4.79
C GLY A 11 0.85 -11.39 -4.90
N TYR A 12 0.33 -10.66 -3.96
CA TYR A 12 -1.08 -10.45 -3.76
C TYR A 12 -1.38 -8.96 -3.75
N ILE A 13 -2.47 -8.60 -4.40
CA ILE A 13 -2.98 -7.24 -4.39
C ILE A 13 -4.27 -7.21 -3.57
N GLU A 14 -4.21 -6.53 -2.43
CA GLU A 14 -5.40 -6.27 -1.63
C GLU A 14 -6.07 -5.02 -2.22
N GLY A 15 -6.84 -5.19 -3.29
CA GLY A 15 -7.42 -4.08 -4.05
C GLY A 15 -8.92 -4.21 -4.31
N TYR A 16 -9.58 -5.06 -3.56
CA TYR A 16 -11.00 -5.36 -3.75
C TYR A 16 -11.90 -4.29 -3.14
N TYR A 17 -13.16 -4.33 -3.51
CA TYR A 17 -14.25 -3.61 -2.85
C TYR A 17 -14.85 -4.50 -1.78
N GLY A 18 -15.46 -3.90 -0.78
CA GLY A 18 -16.16 -4.62 0.28
C GLY A 18 -15.43 -4.55 1.62
N LYS A 19 -15.82 -5.42 2.53
CA LYS A 19 -15.33 -5.37 3.90
C LYS A 19 -13.81 -5.51 3.97
N LEU A 20 -13.19 -4.62 4.75
CA LEU A 20 -11.74 -4.69 4.98
C LEU A 20 -11.37 -5.96 5.73
N LEU A 21 -10.22 -6.50 5.40
CA LEU A 21 -9.61 -7.57 6.17
C LEU A 21 -9.18 -7.03 7.53
N THR A 22 -9.22 -7.88 8.54
CA THR A 22 -8.62 -7.56 9.83
C THR A 22 -7.10 -7.71 9.72
N TRP A 23 -6.39 -7.12 10.68
CA TRP A 23 -4.93 -7.28 10.71
C TRP A 23 -4.54 -8.74 10.93
N LYS A 24 -5.33 -9.49 11.70
CA LYS A 24 -5.10 -10.92 11.87
C LYS A 24 -5.20 -11.67 10.55
N GLU A 25 -6.25 -11.38 9.78
CA GLU A 25 -6.44 -12.00 8.47
C GLU A 25 -5.29 -11.67 7.51
N ARG A 26 -4.79 -10.44 7.57
CA ARG A 26 -3.64 -10.03 6.75
C ARG A 26 -2.37 -10.79 7.13
N ILE A 27 -2.15 -11.00 8.42
CA ILE A 27 -1.01 -11.80 8.89
C ILE A 27 -1.12 -13.24 8.40
N GLU A 28 -2.30 -13.83 8.49
CA GLU A 28 -2.54 -15.18 7.98
C GLU A 28 -2.28 -15.26 6.48
N LEU A 29 -2.66 -14.22 5.76
CA LEU A 29 -2.42 -14.13 4.32
C LEU A 29 -0.92 -14.05 4.01
N LEU A 30 -0.15 -13.32 4.81
CA LEU A 30 1.31 -13.31 4.66
C LEU A 30 1.92 -14.69 4.85
N ASP A 31 1.40 -15.47 5.80
CA ASP A 31 1.87 -16.84 6.00
C ASP A 31 1.60 -17.69 4.76
N ALA A 32 0.42 -17.56 4.17
CA ALA A 32 0.07 -18.29 2.95
C ALA A 32 0.96 -17.87 1.78
N LEU A 33 1.23 -16.59 1.64
CA LEU A 33 2.11 -16.06 0.60
C LEU A 33 3.53 -16.59 0.78
N SER A 34 4.02 -16.61 2.01
CA SER A 34 5.35 -17.13 2.33
C SER A 34 5.49 -18.61 1.96
N LYS A 35 4.49 -19.40 2.30
CA LYS A 35 4.47 -20.83 1.95
C LYS A 35 4.51 -21.07 0.45
N ASN A 36 3.96 -20.17 -0.32
CA ASN A 36 3.94 -20.25 -1.77
C ASN A 36 5.09 -19.49 -2.43
N LYS A 37 6.08 -19.07 -1.64
CA LYS A 37 7.29 -18.39 -2.12
C LYS A 37 6.99 -17.08 -2.85
N MET A 38 5.93 -16.42 -2.45
CA MET A 38 5.59 -15.09 -2.97
C MET A 38 6.34 -14.01 -2.20
N ASN A 39 6.61 -12.89 -2.86
CA ASN A 39 7.51 -11.86 -2.32
C ASN A 39 6.92 -10.45 -2.30
N PHE A 40 5.65 -10.29 -2.66
CA PHE A 40 5.03 -8.97 -2.72
C PHE A 40 3.63 -8.98 -2.12
N TYR A 41 3.30 -7.89 -1.43
CA TYR A 41 1.96 -7.60 -0.95
C TYR A 41 1.64 -6.14 -1.26
N PHE A 42 0.61 -5.91 -2.04
CA PHE A 42 0.19 -4.57 -2.42
C PHE A 42 -1.06 -4.20 -1.62
N TYR A 43 -0.91 -3.24 -0.70
CA TYR A 43 -2.01 -2.78 0.15
C TYR A 43 -2.73 -1.62 -0.54
N CYS A 44 -3.93 -1.86 -1.05
CA CYS A 44 -4.75 -0.82 -1.67
C CYS A 44 -6.25 -1.16 -1.65
N PRO A 45 -6.82 -1.54 -0.49
CA PRO A 45 -8.24 -1.88 -0.43
C PRO A 45 -9.11 -0.65 -0.64
N LYS A 46 -10.13 -0.78 -1.46
CA LYS A 46 -10.97 0.36 -1.88
C LYS A 46 -11.81 0.94 -0.74
N GLU A 47 -12.07 0.15 0.29
CA GLU A 47 -12.84 0.60 1.45
C GLU A 47 -11.98 1.28 2.53
N ASP A 48 -10.67 1.30 2.36
CA ASP A 48 -9.80 2.09 3.22
C ASP A 48 -9.97 3.56 2.86
N ILE A 49 -10.58 4.31 3.76
CA ILE A 49 -10.92 5.72 3.51
C ILE A 49 -9.68 6.55 3.19
N ASN A 50 -8.58 6.31 3.92
CA ASN A 50 -7.35 7.07 3.74
C ASN A 50 -6.57 6.66 2.48
N HIS A 51 -6.90 5.52 1.91
CA HIS A 51 -6.34 5.11 0.62
C HIS A 51 -6.98 5.89 -0.53
N ARG A 52 -8.28 6.22 -0.45
CA ARG A 52 -9.02 6.77 -1.58
C ARG A 52 -9.75 8.08 -1.26
N PHE A 53 -10.83 8.02 -0.50
CA PHE A 53 -11.69 9.20 -0.29
C PHE A 53 -11.00 10.32 0.48
N LYS A 54 -10.27 9.96 1.53
CA LYS A 54 -9.53 10.92 2.36
C LYS A 54 -8.03 10.71 2.22
N TRP A 55 -7.57 10.60 1.00
CA TRP A 55 -6.17 10.31 0.70
C TRP A 55 -5.21 11.40 1.21
N LYS A 56 -5.70 12.63 1.38
CA LYS A 56 -4.91 13.73 1.92
C LYS A 56 -4.69 13.64 3.42
N GLU A 57 -5.53 12.89 4.11
CA GLU A 57 -5.44 12.75 5.56
C GLU A 57 -4.47 11.63 5.93
N GLN A 58 -3.79 11.85 7.05
CA GLN A 58 -2.90 10.83 7.59
C GLN A 58 -3.70 9.71 8.24
N TYR A 59 -3.14 8.53 8.25
CA TYR A 59 -3.69 7.41 8.99
C TYR A 59 -3.59 7.66 10.50
N SER A 60 -4.47 7.03 11.26
CA SER A 60 -4.41 7.09 12.71
C SER A 60 -3.14 6.44 13.25
N ILE A 61 -2.76 6.82 14.48
CA ILE A 61 -1.59 6.19 15.13
C ILE A 61 -1.81 4.71 15.31
N GLU A 62 -3.03 4.30 15.66
CA GLU A 62 -3.37 2.88 15.79
C GLU A 62 -3.14 2.13 14.48
N TRP A 63 -3.63 2.67 13.38
CA TRP A 63 -3.44 2.06 12.06
C TRP A 63 -1.95 1.98 11.71
N LEU A 64 -1.20 3.05 11.95
CA LEU A 64 0.23 3.08 11.66
C LEU A 64 1.00 2.03 12.46
N ASN A 65 0.63 1.85 13.74
CA ASN A 65 1.25 0.82 14.57
C ASN A 65 0.95 -0.58 14.03
N ASN A 66 -0.29 -0.82 13.65
CA ASN A 66 -0.68 -2.11 13.08
C ASN A 66 -0.01 -2.37 11.75
N PHE A 67 0.06 -1.36 10.90
CA PHE A 67 0.73 -1.48 9.61
C PHE A 67 2.23 -1.73 9.78
N SER A 68 2.85 -1.08 10.75
CA SER A 68 4.28 -1.27 11.05
C SER A 68 4.56 -2.72 11.48
N LYS A 69 3.71 -3.28 12.35
CA LYS A 69 3.82 -4.68 12.75
C LYS A 69 3.63 -5.63 11.58
N PHE A 70 2.64 -5.34 10.75
CA PHE A 70 2.37 -6.11 9.54
C PHE A 70 3.57 -6.08 8.58
N ASN A 71 4.13 -4.89 8.37
CA ASN A 71 5.29 -4.72 7.49
C ASN A 71 6.52 -5.47 8.03
N ARG A 72 6.73 -5.43 9.34
CA ARG A 72 7.83 -6.17 9.96
C ARG A 72 7.66 -7.67 9.79
N TYR A 73 6.46 -8.15 10.04
CA TYR A 73 6.12 -9.56 9.87
C TYR A 73 6.38 -10.03 8.43
N ALA A 74 5.98 -9.20 7.47
CA ALA A 74 6.21 -9.47 6.05
C ALA A 74 7.71 -9.47 5.73
N SER A 75 8.44 -8.49 6.23
CA SER A 75 9.87 -8.34 5.98
C SER A 75 10.66 -9.54 6.48
N GLU A 76 10.30 -10.07 7.64
CA GLU A 76 10.93 -11.28 8.19
C GLU A 76 10.73 -12.49 7.26
N ARG A 77 9.70 -12.47 6.43
CA ARG A 77 9.39 -13.51 5.46
C ARG A 77 9.82 -13.15 4.03
N LYS A 78 10.60 -12.10 3.91
CA LYS A 78 11.10 -11.59 2.62
C LYS A 78 9.95 -11.20 1.67
N ILE A 79 8.87 -10.69 2.23
CA ILE A 79 7.75 -10.14 1.48
C ILE A 79 7.80 -8.62 1.58
N LYS A 80 7.87 -7.96 0.43
CA LYS A 80 7.85 -6.51 0.39
C LYS A 80 6.40 -6.02 0.35
N VAL A 81 6.06 -5.10 1.25
CA VAL A 81 4.75 -4.47 1.29
C VAL A 81 4.82 -3.12 0.60
N ILE A 82 3.89 -2.89 -0.31
CA ILE A 82 3.74 -1.60 -0.98
C ILE A 82 2.36 -1.08 -0.66
N ALA A 83 2.29 0.13 -0.08
CA ALA A 83 1.02 0.79 0.18
C ALA A 83 0.66 1.67 -1.00
N GLY A 84 -0.53 1.48 -1.52
CA GLY A 84 -1.04 2.29 -2.60
C GLY A 84 -1.85 3.47 -2.08
N ILE A 85 -2.00 4.48 -2.91
CA ILE A 85 -2.88 5.60 -2.64
C ILE A 85 -3.58 5.98 -3.96
N SER A 86 -4.85 6.34 -3.87
CA SER A 86 -5.67 6.62 -5.05
C SER A 86 -6.22 8.05 -4.98
N PRO A 87 -5.48 9.04 -5.48
CA PRO A 87 -5.91 10.44 -5.41
C PRO A 87 -6.84 10.86 -6.55
N GLY A 88 -7.24 9.94 -7.42
CA GLY A 88 -7.91 10.28 -8.66
C GLY A 88 -9.30 10.91 -8.54
N LEU A 89 -9.95 10.81 -7.37
CA LEU A 89 -11.29 11.36 -7.20
C LEU A 89 -11.30 12.88 -7.07
N ASP A 90 -10.29 13.44 -6.44
CA ASP A 90 -10.24 14.87 -6.16
C ASP A 90 -8.87 15.50 -6.39
N PHE A 91 -7.97 14.80 -7.06
CA PHE A 91 -6.65 15.35 -7.39
C PHE A 91 -6.79 16.37 -8.51
N ASN A 92 -6.24 17.57 -8.29
CA ASN A 92 -6.33 18.65 -9.27
C ASN A 92 -5.16 18.60 -10.26
N PHE A 93 -5.32 17.80 -11.30
CA PHE A 93 -4.30 17.64 -12.34
C PHE A 93 -4.04 18.93 -13.11
N LYS A 94 -5.08 19.74 -13.33
CA LYS A 94 -4.93 21.01 -14.02
C LYS A 94 -4.01 21.95 -13.25
N SER A 95 -4.25 22.05 -11.96
CA SER A 95 -3.43 22.87 -11.08
C SER A 95 -1.96 22.43 -11.09
N TYR A 96 -1.74 21.13 -11.08
CA TYR A 96 -0.38 20.57 -11.15
C TYR A 96 0.31 20.94 -12.47
N ILE A 97 -0.40 20.82 -13.59
CA ILE A 97 0.13 21.18 -14.92
C ILE A 97 0.48 22.67 -14.98
N GLU A 98 -0.30 23.50 -14.32
CA GLU A 98 -0.07 24.96 -14.27
C GLU A 98 1.03 25.36 -13.28
N GLY A 99 1.70 24.40 -12.66
CA GLY A 99 2.81 24.65 -11.76
C GLY A 99 2.50 24.60 -10.28
N ASN A 100 1.25 24.39 -9.90
CA ASN A 100 0.88 24.22 -8.51
C ASN A 100 1.07 22.76 -8.11
N LYS A 101 2.06 22.50 -7.28
CA LYS A 101 2.42 21.15 -6.85
C LYS A 101 2.01 20.85 -5.41
N GLU A 102 1.12 21.63 -4.85
CA GLU A 102 0.71 21.48 -3.46
C GLU A 102 0.12 20.10 -3.18
N GLU A 103 -0.81 19.64 -4.02
CA GLU A 103 -1.44 18.33 -3.84
C GLU A 103 -0.44 17.20 -4.06
N LEU A 104 0.48 17.35 -5.00
CA LEU A 104 1.53 16.37 -5.20
C LEU A 104 2.43 16.27 -3.97
N ASN A 105 2.76 17.42 -3.38
CA ASN A 105 3.58 17.45 -2.16
C ASN A 105 2.86 16.75 -1.00
N LEU A 106 1.55 16.93 -0.86
CA LEU A 106 0.76 16.23 0.14
C LEU A 106 0.81 14.71 -0.09
N LEU A 107 0.70 14.30 -1.33
CA LEU A 107 0.77 12.88 -1.70
C LEU A 107 2.13 12.27 -1.34
N ILE A 108 3.21 12.98 -1.64
CA ILE A 108 4.57 12.50 -1.37
C ILE A 108 4.84 12.41 0.13
N LYS A 109 4.34 13.37 0.91
CA LYS A 109 4.55 13.39 2.36
C LYS A 109 3.73 12.37 3.12
N LYS A 110 2.67 11.86 2.51
CA LYS A 110 1.83 10.87 3.16
C LYS A 110 2.56 9.55 3.35
#